data_6b063ec88928089aa8abd785ec53b26d
#
_entry.id   6b063ec88928089aa8abd785ec53b26d
#
_cell.length_a   1.000
_cell.length_b   1.000
_cell.length_c   1.000
_cell.angle_alpha   90.00
_cell.angle_beta   90.00
_cell.angle_gamma   90.00
#
_symmetry.space_group_name_H-M   'P 1'
#
loop_
_entity.id
_entity.type
_entity.pdbx_description
1 polymer ?
#
loop_
_entity_poly.entity_id
_entity_poly.type
_entity_poly.pdbx_seq_one_letter_code
_entity_poly.pdbx_strand_id
1 'polypeptide(L)'
;MDTRLLNAFVVLADTGHFGEASKQLCISQPALTKQIKTLESQLDIVLFERGRHGAKLTQEGQYLLNQAQVVLRESHILEKQARQLVEPQKVSLYAGFGLSSLSFITSLLARFNQIEPNISVNIDDMSSHKMEEKLLIGELDVAFSRLPVMPPLQGIALTQEQLMLAIATQHITVLEADYNPLHYFDSLGLILLAPEKGKKLYQQIHAFLQQHKLAPRLLQQSQDIQTQLALVAAGLGIALVPKSAQLICDKQRVTLLPLSGLYTQWKIGVIWNSNIKNKERDL
;
A
#
# COMPACT_ATOMS: atom_id res chain seq x y z
N MET A 1 -12.44 -22.77 -15.67
CA MET A 1 -12.36 -21.30 -15.51
C MET A 1 -10.88 -20.94 -15.32
N ASP A 2 -10.35 -19.98 -16.08
CA ASP A 2 -8.94 -19.58 -16.02
C ASP A 2 -8.74 -18.55 -14.89
N THR A 3 -7.78 -18.79 -14.00
CA THR A 3 -7.46 -17.90 -12.88
C THR A 3 -7.02 -16.49 -13.34
N ARG A 4 -6.45 -16.36 -14.54
CA ARG A 4 -6.11 -15.05 -15.12
C ARG A 4 -7.33 -14.16 -15.34
N LEU A 5 -8.49 -14.76 -15.69
CA LEU A 5 -9.75 -14.02 -15.86
C LEU A 5 -10.27 -13.52 -14.49
N LEU A 6 -10.15 -14.34 -13.44
CA LEU A 6 -10.52 -13.95 -12.09
C LEU A 6 -9.59 -12.85 -11.55
N ASN A 7 -8.29 -12.95 -11.81
CA ASN A 7 -7.34 -11.92 -11.42
C ASN A 7 -7.64 -10.59 -12.13
N ALA A 8 -7.96 -10.62 -13.42
CA ALA A 8 -8.38 -9.44 -14.16
C ALA A 8 -9.65 -8.81 -13.57
N PHE A 9 -10.61 -9.63 -13.14
CA PHE A 9 -11.83 -9.17 -12.47
C PHE A 9 -11.53 -8.50 -11.13
N VAL A 10 -10.73 -9.11 -10.27
CA VAL A 10 -10.39 -8.58 -8.94
C VAL A 10 -9.60 -7.26 -9.07
N VAL A 11 -8.59 -7.20 -9.93
CA VAL A 11 -7.79 -5.99 -10.13
C VAL A 11 -8.62 -4.84 -10.74
N LEU A 12 -9.53 -5.14 -11.67
CA LEU A 12 -10.42 -4.11 -12.21
C LEU A 12 -11.45 -3.63 -11.16
N ALA A 13 -11.93 -4.52 -10.31
CA ALA A 13 -12.84 -4.17 -9.22
C ALA A 13 -12.19 -3.21 -8.22
N ASP A 14 -10.90 -3.39 -7.92
CA ASP A 14 -10.16 -2.55 -7.00
C ASP A 14 -9.81 -1.18 -7.60
N THR A 15 -9.30 -1.16 -8.84
CA THR A 15 -8.87 0.07 -9.49
C THR A 15 -10.04 0.93 -9.98
N GLY A 16 -11.16 0.29 -10.36
CA GLY A 16 -12.31 0.95 -10.96
C GLY A 16 -12.04 1.54 -12.36
N HIS A 17 -10.85 1.30 -12.94
CA HIS A 17 -10.43 1.93 -14.18
C HIS A 17 -9.63 0.97 -15.08
N PHE A 18 -10.12 0.70 -16.30
CA PHE A 18 -9.49 -0.23 -17.24
C PHE A 18 -8.03 0.11 -17.55
N GLY A 19 -7.70 1.40 -17.67
CA GLY A 19 -6.34 1.85 -17.95
C GLY A 19 -5.38 1.55 -16.79
N GLU A 20 -5.80 1.80 -15.55
CA GLU A 20 -4.99 1.51 -14.36
C GLU A 20 -4.86 -0.01 -14.13
N ALA A 21 -5.98 -0.73 -14.23
CA ALA A 21 -5.97 -2.19 -14.11
C ALA A 21 -5.05 -2.87 -15.13
N SER A 22 -5.08 -2.40 -16.40
CA SER A 22 -4.23 -2.97 -17.45
C SER A 22 -2.74 -2.72 -17.19
N LYS A 23 -2.35 -1.53 -16.68
CA LYS A 23 -0.98 -1.25 -16.24
C LYS A 23 -0.56 -2.15 -15.09
N GLN A 24 -1.42 -2.32 -14.08
CA GLN A 24 -1.14 -3.18 -12.92
C GLN A 24 -0.95 -4.65 -13.31
N LEU A 25 -1.73 -5.13 -14.28
CA LEU A 25 -1.64 -6.49 -14.83
C LEU A 25 -0.55 -6.66 -15.90
N CYS A 26 0.15 -5.60 -16.27
CA CYS A 26 1.16 -5.60 -17.34
C CYS A 26 0.62 -6.12 -18.68
N ILE A 27 -0.65 -5.80 -19.03
CA ILE A 27 -1.31 -6.15 -20.28
C ILE A 27 -1.87 -4.91 -20.99
N SER A 28 -2.26 -5.05 -22.27
CA SER A 28 -2.93 -3.95 -22.96
C SER A 28 -4.40 -3.82 -22.48
N GLN A 29 -4.95 -2.60 -22.51
CA GLN A 29 -6.34 -2.36 -22.16
C GLN A 29 -7.34 -3.15 -23.03
N PRO A 30 -7.15 -3.34 -24.36
CA PRO A 30 -7.97 -4.26 -25.14
C PRO A 30 -7.91 -5.72 -24.66
N ALA A 31 -6.72 -6.19 -24.23
CA ALA A 31 -6.56 -7.54 -23.67
C ALA A 31 -7.36 -7.70 -22.37
N LEU A 32 -7.25 -6.73 -21.45
CA LEU A 32 -8.06 -6.70 -20.23
C LEU A 32 -9.56 -6.71 -20.53
N THR A 33 -9.99 -5.85 -21.46
CA THR A 33 -11.40 -5.80 -21.89
C THR A 33 -11.88 -7.15 -22.42
N LYS A 34 -11.05 -7.86 -23.20
CA LYS A 34 -11.35 -9.19 -23.70
C LYS A 34 -11.46 -10.21 -22.57
N GLN A 35 -10.53 -10.19 -21.60
CA GLN A 35 -10.56 -11.08 -20.43
C GLN A 35 -11.85 -10.90 -19.62
N ILE A 36 -12.24 -9.67 -19.31
CA ILE A 36 -13.49 -9.38 -18.57
C ILE A 36 -14.70 -9.88 -19.35
N LYS A 37 -14.82 -9.56 -20.66
CA LYS A 37 -15.92 -10.05 -21.49
C LYS A 37 -15.97 -11.57 -21.55
N THR A 38 -14.82 -12.23 -21.62
CA THR A 38 -14.75 -13.69 -21.60
C THR A 38 -15.27 -14.26 -20.30
N LEU A 39 -14.90 -13.66 -19.15
CA LEU A 39 -15.40 -14.07 -17.85
C LEU A 39 -16.91 -13.87 -17.73
N GLU A 40 -17.42 -12.68 -18.10
CA GLU A 40 -18.85 -12.35 -18.11
C GLU A 40 -19.64 -13.35 -18.99
N SER A 41 -19.11 -13.68 -20.17
CA SER A 41 -19.73 -14.67 -21.06
C SER A 41 -19.70 -16.10 -20.51
N GLN A 42 -18.63 -16.50 -19.79
CA GLN A 42 -18.55 -17.83 -19.16
C GLN A 42 -19.52 -17.99 -17.98
N LEU A 43 -19.79 -16.89 -17.28
CA LEU A 43 -20.69 -16.87 -16.12
C LEU A 43 -22.14 -16.54 -16.50
N ASP A 44 -22.36 -16.04 -17.71
CA ASP A 44 -23.63 -15.48 -18.19
C ASP A 44 -24.13 -14.32 -17.27
N ILE A 45 -23.19 -13.51 -16.80
CA ILE A 45 -23.43 -12.41 -15.85
C ILE A 45 -22.61 -11.19 -16.26
N VAL A 46 -23.19 -9.99 -16.17
CA VAL A 46 -22.48 -8.72 -16.31
C VAL A 46 -21.86 -8.35 -14.95
N LEU A 47 -20.54 -8.22 -14.89
CA LEU A 47 -19.80 -7.92 -13.66
C LEU A 47 -19.57 -6.42 -13.47
N PHE A 48 -19.50 -5.65 -14.56
CA PHE A 48 -19.21 -4.22 -14.52
C PHE A 48 -20.20 -3.39 -15.33
N GLU A 49 -20.67 -2.31 -14.73
CA GLU A 49 -21.27 -1.18 -15.44
C GLU A 49 -20.16 -0.29 -15.98
N ARG A 50 -20.23 0.03 -17.28
CA ARG A 50 -19.27 0.90 -17.97
C ARG A 50 -19.81 2.30 -18.08
N GLY A 51 -19.12 3.28 -17.53
CA GLY A 51 -19.50 4.69 -17.55
C GLY A 51 -18.35 5.60 -17.96
N ARG A 52 -18.65 6.89 -18.15
CA ARG A 52 -17.64 7.92 -18.45
C ARG A 52 -16.56 8.08 -17.37
N HIS A 53 -16.82 7.59 -16.16
CA HIS A 53 -15.93 7.69 -14.99
C HIS A 53 -15.26 6.38 -14.62
N GLY A 54 -15.24 5.38 -15.50
CA GLY A 54 -14.58 4.10 -15.26
C GLY A 54 -15.51 2.89 -15.25
N ALA A 55 -15.14 1.85 -14.53
CA ALA A 55 -15.88 0.61 -14.33
C ALA A 55 -16.37 0.53 -12.89
N LYS A 56 -17.67 0.32 -12.69
CA LYS A 56 -18.26 0.05 -11.37
C LYS A 56 -18.81 -1.37 -11.34
N LEU A 57 -18.64 -2.05 -10.23
CA LEU A 57 -19.25 -3.37 -10.04
C LEU A 57 -20.77 -3.28 -10.11
N THR A 58 -21.38 -4.25 -10.78
CA THR A 58 -22.81 -4.54 -10.66
C THR A 58 -23.10 -5.17 -9.29
N GLN A 59 -24.36 -5.38 -8.95
CA GLN A 59 -24.73 -6.11 -7.73
C GLN A 59 -24.19 -7.56 -7.76
N GLU A 60 -24.27 -8.21 -8.89
CA GLU A 60 -23.75 -9.54 -9.14
C GLU A 60 -22.20 -9.55 -9.05
N GLY A 61 -21.55 -8.54 -9.66
CA GLY A 61 -20.10 -8.37 -9.56
C GLY A 61 -19.64 -8.20 -8.11
N GLN A 62 -20.36 -7.40 -7.31
CA GLN A 62 -20.06 -7.22 -5.89
C GLN A 62 -20.21 -8.51 -5.09
N TYR A 63 -21.26 -9.28 -5.39
CA TYR A 63 -21.51 -10.59 -4.75
C TYR A 63 -20.40 -11.59 -5.09
N LEU A 64 -19.96 -11.65 -6.36
CA LEU A 64 -18.98 -12.62 -6.84
C LEU A 64 -17.52 -12.25 -6.51
N LEU A 65 -17.25 -10.99 -6.17
CA LEU A 65 -15.88 -10.53 -5.89
C LEU A 65 -15.20 -11.35 -4.78
N ASN A 66 -15.88 -11.56 -3.67
CA ASN A 66 -15.35 -12.36 -2.56
C ASN A 66 -15.06 -13.81 -2.99
N GLN A 67 -15.93 -14.41 -3.80
CA GLN A 67 -15.75 -15.77 -4.28
C GLN A 67 -14.57 -15.88 -5.25
N ALA A 68 -14.40 -14.88 -6.13
CA ALA A 68 -13.25 -14.81 -7.02
C ALA A 68 -11.93 -14.72 -6.23
N GLN A 69 -11.89 -13.92 -5.18
CA GLN A 69 -10.73 -13.82 -4.28
C GLN A 69 -10.45 -15.16 -3.57
N VAL A 70 -11.49 -15.88 -3.14
CA VAL A 70 -11.34 -17.22 -2.53
C VAL A 70 -10.71 -18.19 -3.53
N VAL A 71 -11.19 -18.25 -4.77
CA VAL A 71 -10.65 -19.17 -5.78
C VAL A 71 -9.19 -18.84 -6.11
N LEU A 72 -8.86 -17.56 -6.26
CA LEU A 72 -7.47 -17.13 -6.48
C LEU A 72 -6.57 -17.55 -5.31
N ARG A 73 -7.02 -17.34 -4.08
CA ARG A 73 -6.31 -17.74 -2.88
C ARG A 73 -6.04 -19.25 -2.85
N GLU A 74 -7.04 -20.07 -3.07
CA GLU A 74 -6.88 -21.53 -3.08
C GLU A 74 -5.93 -21.99 -4.20
N SER A 75 -5.95 -21.30 -5.37
CA SER A 75 -4.97 -21.54 -6.44
C SER A 75 -3.55 -21.24 -5.99
N HIS A 76 -3.31 -20.12 -5.31
CA HIS A 76 -1.97 -19.79 -4.79
C HIS A 76 -1.51 -20.74 -3.68
N ILE A 77 -2.42 -21.18 -2.80
CA ILE A 77 -2.13 -22.20 -1.79
C ILE A 77 -1.70 -23.51 -2.46
N LEU A 78 -2.42 -23.95 -3.49
CA LEU A 78 -2.06 -25.16 -4.25
C LEU A 78 -0.65 -25.03 -4.86
N GLU A 79 -0.33 -23.90 -5.49
CA GLU A 79 1.00 -23.66 -6.06
C GLU A 79 2.11 -23.68 -5.00
N LYS A 80 1.85 -23.07 -3.82
CA LYS A 80 2.80 -23.11 -2.69
C LYS A 80 3.03 -24.54 -2.19
N GLN A 81 1.95 -25.31 -1.99
CA GLN A 81 2.04 -26.71 -1.58
C GLN A 81 2.79 -27.57 -2.61
N ALA A 82 2.54 -27.36 -3.89
CA ALA A 82 3.27 -28.08 -4.94
C ALA A 82 4.78 -27.78 -4.91
N ARG A 83 5.18 -26.52 -4.68
CA ARG A 83 6.59 -26.15 -4.51
C ARG A 83 7.24 -26.81 -3.28
N GLN A 84 6.51 -26.87 -2.16
CA GLN A 84 6.98 -27.55 -0.94
C GLN A 84 7.22 -29.04 -1.13
N LEU A 85 6.43 -29.70 -2.00
CA LEU A 85 6.66 -31.12 -2.34
C LEU A 85 7.94 -31.34 -3.14
N VAL A 86 8.37 -30.36 -3.93
CA VAL A 86 9.61 -30.42 -4.71
C VAL A 86 10.83 -30.07 -3.86
N GLU A 87 10.69 -29.11 -2.93
CA GLU A 87 11.76 -28.67 -2.02
C GLU A 87 11.31 -28.78 -0.55
N PRO A 88 11.19 -29.99 0.00
CA PRO A 88 10.60 -30.20 1.33
C PRO A 88 11.42 -29.61 2.50
N GLN A 89 12.65 -29.18 2.25
CA GLN A 89 13.54 -28.64 3.30
C GLN A 89 13.44 -27.11 3.50
N LYS A 90 12.67 -26.38 2.69
CA LYS A 90 12.52 -24.92 2.81
C LYS A 90 11.06 -24.50 2.71
N VAL A 91 10.47 -24.23 3.85
CA VAL A 91 9.21 -23.51 3.91
C VAL A 91 9.48 -22.05 3.51
N SER A 92 8.70 -21.53 2.57
CA SER A 92 8.81 -20.13 2.14
C SER A 92 7.65 -19.30 2.67
N LEU A 93 7.95 -18.23 3.40
CA LEU A 93 7.00 -17.24 3.87
C LEU A 93 7.16 -15.98 3.02
N TYR A 94 6.04 -15.45 2.51
CA TYR A 94 6.01 -14.23 1.71
C TYR A 94 5.45 -13.07 2.52
N ALA A 95 6.27 -12.05 2.73
CA ALA A 95 5.94 -10.91 3.55
C ALA A 95 5.99 -9.60 2.76
N GLY A 96 4.95 -8.76 2.94
CA GLY A 96 4.93 -7.40 2.40
C GLY A 96 5.35 -6.38 3.45
N PHE A 97 6.09 -5.35 3.05
CA PHE A 97 6.41 -4.23 3.93
C PHE A 97 6.37 -2.90 3.17
N GLY A 98 6.43 -1.79 3.90
CA GLY A 98 6.58 -0.46 3.32
C GLY A 98 7.48 0.40 4.21
N LEU A 99 7.75 1.63 3.77
CA LEU A 99 8.67 2.54 4.44
C LEU A 99 8.43 2.67 5.96
N SER A 100 7.16 2.71 6.39
CA SER A 100 6.80 2.86 7.81
C SER A 100 7.18 1.67 8.70
N SER A 101 7.47 0.52 8.11
CA SER A 101 7.94 -0.66 8.85
C SER A 101 9.46 -0.90 8.73
N LEU A 102 10.15 -0.14 7.88
CA LEU A 102 11.57 -0.33 7.60
C LEU A 102 12.45 -0.24 8.86
N SER A 103 12.06 0.60 9.84
CA SER A 103 12.82 0.79 11.08
C SER A 103 12.94 -0.45 11.96
N PHE A 104 11.98 -1.38 11.88
CA PHE A 104 11.93 -2.56 12.75
C PHE A 104 11.94 -3.90 11.98
N ILE A 105 11.55 -3.92 10.69
CA ILE A 105 11.41 -5.17 9.93
C ILE A 105 12.74 -5.92 9.83
N THR A 106 13.84 -5.22 9.63
CA THR A 106 15.18 -5.82 9.51
C THR A 106 15.60 -6.54 10.77
N SER A 107 15.37 -5.93 11.94
CA SER A 107 15.65 -6.55 13.24
C SER A 107 14.71 -7.73 13.52
N LEU A 108 13.44 -7.60 13.13
CA LEU A 108 12.45 -8.67 13.28
C LEU A 108 12.82 -9.90 12.44
N LEU A 109 13.21 -9.69 11.17
CA LEU A 109 13.63 -10.76 10.27
C LEU A 109 14.92 -11.43 10.76
N ALA A 110 15.91 -10.67 11.23
CA ALA A 110 17.12 -11.22 11.78
C ALA A 110 16.82 -12.14 12.98
N ARG A 111 15.93 -11.70 13.87
CA ARG A 111 15.50 -12.52 15.01
C ARG A 111 14.66 -13.73 14.59
N PHE A 112 13.77 -13.58 13.63
CA PHE A 112 12.97 -14.67 13.09
C PHE A 112 13.85 -15.77 12.48
N ASN A 113 14.84 -15.41 11.65
CA ASN A 113 15.78 -16.36 11.06
C ASN A 113 16.62 -17.14 12.11
N GLN A 114 16.86 -16.54 13.29
CA GLN A 114 17.54 -17.24 14.39
C GLN A 114 16.62 -18.28 15.07
N ILE A 115 15.32 -17.99 15.16
CA ILE A 115 14.34 -18.88 15.80
C ILE A 115 13.89 -19.97 14.83
N GLU A 116 13.67 -19.62 13.57
CA GLU A 116 13.14 -20.50 12.53
C GLU A 116 14.09 -20.57 11.31
N PRO A 117 15.27 -21.19 11.43
CA PRO A 117 16.28 -21.19 10.37
C PRO A 117 15.86 -21.96 9.11
N ASN A 118 14.86 -22.83 9.22
CA ASN A 118 14.33 -23.63 8.11
C ASN A 118 13.26 -22.87 7.29
N ILE A 119 12.83 -21.67 7.73
CA ILE A 119 11.86 -20.86 7.03
C ILE A 119 12.58 -19.76 6.25
N SER A 120 12.45 -19.77 4.93
CA SER A 120 12.95 -18.71 4.07
C SER A 120 11.91 -17.59 3.98
N VAL A 121 12.25 -16.38 4.37
CA VAL A 121 11.34 -15.22 4.27
C VAL A 121 11.67 -14.42 3.02
N ASN A 122 10.72 -14.34 2.10
CA ASN A 122 10.76 -13.47 0.92
C ASN A 122 10.02 -12.18 1.25
N ILE A 123 10.70 -11.04 1.13
CA ILE A 123 10.11 -9.73 1.47
C ILE A 123 10.08 -8.82 0.26
N ASP A 124 8.95 -8.11 0.08
CA ASP A 124 8.76 -7.15 -1.00
C ASP A 124 8.26 -5.81 -0.46
N ASP A 125 8.85 -4.71 -0.95
CA ASP A 125 8.37 -3.35 -0.67
C ASP A 125 7.17 -3.01 -1.55
N MET A 126 6.08 -2.60 -0.90
CA MET A 126 4.86 -2.19 -1.59
C MET A 126 3.95 -1.30 -0.75
N SER A 127 2.98 -0.65 -1.41
CA SER A 127 1.99 0.17 -0.71
C SER A 127 1.06 -0.68 0.17
N SER A 128 0.53 -0.09 1.26
CA SER A 128 -0.43 -0.76 2.17
C SER A 128 -1.63 -1.37 1.43
N HIS A 129 -2.12 -0.68 0.40
CA HIS A 129 -3.24 -1.16 -0.41
C HIS A 129 -2.87 -2.44 -1.17
N LYS A 130 -1.70 -2.44 -1.82
CA LYS A 130 -1.19 -3.61 -2.54
C LYS A 130 -0.94 -4.81 -1.61
N MET A 131 -0.49 -4.56 -0.37
CA MET A 131 -0.34 -5.61 0.63
C MET A 131 -1.68 -6.26 0.98
N GLU A 132 -2.73 -5.45 1.19
CA GLU A 132 -4.06 -5.94 1.50
C GLU A 132 -4.63 -6.79 0.37
N GLU A 133 -4.50 -6.35 -0.88
CA GLU A 133 -4.91 -7.13 -2.05
C GLU A 133 -4.21 -8.50 -2.10
N LYS A 134 -2.87 -8.50 -1.97
CA LYS A 134 -2.07 -9.72 -2.03
C LYS A 134 -2.34 -10.69 -0.87
N LEU A 135 -2.66 -10.17 0.32
CA LEU A 135 -3.11 -10.99 1.44
C LEU A 135 -4.48 -11.64 1.18
N LEU A 136 -5.40 -10.90 0.55
CA LEU A 136 -6.74 -11.40 0.23
C LEU A 136 -6.71 -12.57 -0.75
N ILE A 137 -5.83 -12.51 -1.75
CA ILE A 137 -5.65 -13.56 -2.76
C ILE A 137 -4.57 -14.59 -2.41
N GLY A 138 -3.93 -14.48 -1.23
CA GLY A 138 -2.94 -15.46 -0.74
C GLY A 138 -1.56 -15.41 -1.38
N GLU A 139 -1.24 -14.36 -2.14
CA GLU A 139 0.11 -14.11 -2.63
C GLU A 139 1.08 -13.73 -1.51
N LEU A 140 0.58 -13.08 -0.45
CA LEU A 140 1.31 -12.83 0.79
C LEU A 140 0.73 -13.66 1.94
N ASP A 141 1.60 -14.07 2.86
CA ASP A 141 1.22 -14.73 4.10
C ASP A 141 1.02 -13.71 5.22
N VAL A 142 1.86 -12.68 5.24
CA VAL A 142 1.87 -11.61 6.24
C VAL A 142 2.28 -10.29 5.61
N ALA A 143 1.85 -9.17 6.21
CA ALA A 143 2.37 -7.86 5.80
C ALA A 143 2.50 -6.92 7.00
N PHE A 144 3.43 -5.97 6.88
CA PHE A 144 3.65 -4.90 7.86
C PHE A 144 3.06 -3.61 7.32
N SER A 145 1.84 -3.32 7.74
CA SER A 145 1.01 -2.30 7.11
C SER A 145 0.30 -1.42 8.11
N ARG A 146 -0.40 -0.42 7.59
CA ARG A 146 -1.23 0.52 8.35
C ARG A 146 -2.50 -0.15 8.87
N LEU A 147 -2.83 0.12 10.12
CA LEU A 147 -4.09 -0.27 10.77
C LEU A 147 -5.07 0.93 10.87
N PRO A 148 -6.38 0.68 10.98
CA PRO A 148 -7.03 -0.63 10.95
C PRO A 148 -7.11 -1.24 9.55
N VAL A 149 -7.36 -2.55 9.49
CA VAL A 149 -7.72 -3.29 8.27
C VAL A 149 -9.14 -3.82 8.38
N MET A 150 -9.75 -4.17 7.24
CA MET A 150 -11.11 -4.70 7.20
C MET A 150 -11.09 -6.24 7.16
N PRO A 151 -12.09 -6.91 7.77
CA PRO A 151 -12.26 -8.35 7.61
C PRO A 151 -12.27 -8.77 6.13
N PRO A 152 -11.69 -9.94 5.77
CA PRO A 152 -11.16 -10.98 6.65
C PRO A 152 -9.72 -10.74 7.14
N LEU A 153 -9.12 -9.58 6.84
CA LEU A 153 -7.80 -9.25 7.37
C LEU A 153 -7.87 -8.91 8.85
N GLN A 154 -6.88 -9.37 9.60
CA GLN A 154 -6.68 -9.07 11.00
C GLN A 154 -5.28 -8.50 11.21
N GLY A 155 -5.05 -7.86 12.34
CA GLY A 155 -3.72 -7.33 12.62
C GLY A 155 -3.51 -6.94 14.07
N ILE A 156 -2.23 -6.93 14.46
CA ILE A 156 -1.74 -6.52 15.76
C ILE A 156 -0.86 -5.30 15.59
N ALA A 157 -1.14 -4.24 16.35
CA ALA A 157 -0.34 -3.01 16.32
C ALA A 157 1.04 -3.26 16.92
N LEU A 158 2.08 -2.80 16.23
CA LEU A 158 3.48 -2.91 16.65
C LEU A 158 4.08 -1.55 17.00
N THR A 159 3.73 -0.50 16.26
CA THR A 159 4.27 0.84 16.46
C THR A 159 3.30 1.91 15.97
N GLN A 160 3.64 3.16 16.24
CA GLN A 160 2.90 4.34 15.80
C GLN A 160 3.75 5.14 14.81
N GLU A 161 3.11 5.60 13.76
CA GLU A 161 3.68 6.45 12.74
C GLU A 161 3.09 7.86 12.84
N GLN A 162 3.83 8.88 12.36
CA GLN A 162 3.44 10.28 12.42
C GLN A 162 3.65 10.97 11.08
N LEU A 163 2.74 11.88 10.73
CA LEU A 163 2.87 12.76 9.59
C LEU A 163 3.86 13.89 9.92
N MET A 164 4.81 14.10 9.02
CA MET A 164 5.83 15.13 9.13
C MET A 164 5.75 16.05 7.93
N LEU A 165 6.08 17.32 8.13
CA LEU A 165 6.36 18.25 7.06
C LEU A 165 7.85 18.16 6.71
N ALA A 166 8.15 17.76 5.48
CA ALA A 166 9.50 17.78 4.92
C ALA A 166 9.74 19.13 4.24
N ILE A 167 10.82 19.81 4.62
CA ILE A 167 11.23 21.12 4.10
C ILE A 167 12.73 21.16 3.89
N ALA A 168 13.20 21.90 2.88
CA ALA A 168 14.63 22.11 2.70
C ALA A 168 15.20 22.89 3.89
N THR A 169 16.30 22.40 4.48
CA THR A 169 16.92 22.99 5.68
C THR A 169 17.23 24.49 5.51
N GLN A 170 17.60 24.91 4.31
CA GLN A 170 17.86 26.31 3.97
C GLN A 170 16.63 27.24 4.07
N HIS A 171 15.41 26.70 4.04
CA HIS A 171 14.17 27.48 4.16
C HIS A 171 13.72 27.65 5.61
N ILE A 172 14.40 27.02 6.57
CA ILE A 172 14.09 27.17 7.99
C ILE A 172 14.74 28.44 8.49
N THR A 173 13.93 29.47 8.70
CA THR A 173 14.43 30.81 9.11
C THR A 173 14.53 30.96 10.58
N VAL A 174 13.74 30.25 11.40
CA VAL A 174 13.75 30.36 12.88
C VAL A 174 13.26 29.03 13.49
N LEU A 175 14.01 28.54 14.49
CA LEU A 175 13.57 27.45 15.39
C LEU A 175 13.27 28.12 16.77
N GLU A 176 12.19 28.90 16.84
CA GLU A 176 11.72 29.45 18.11
C GLU A 176 10.74 28.52 18.81
N ALA A 177 10.57 28.68 20.13
CA ALA A 177 9.73 27.82 20.96
C ALA A 177 8.24 27.83 20.58
N ASP A 178 7.76 28.84 19.84
CA ASP A 178 6.37 28.97 19.34
C ASP A 178 6.22 28.63 17.84
N TYR A 179 7.10 27.82 17.32
CA TYR A 179 7.17 27.51 15.92
C TYR A 179 5.96 26.68 15.44
N ASN A 180 5.15 27.27 14.54
CA ASN A 180 4.05 26.58 13.87
C ASN A 180 4.44 26.19 12.44
N PRO A 181 4.66 24.89 12.12
CA PRO A 181 5.06 24.48 10.79
C PRO A 181 3.99 24.74 9.70
N LEU A 182 2.76 25.09 10.09
CA LEU A 182 1.66 25.31 9.14
C LEU A 182 1.86 26.57 8.29
N HIS A 183 2.64 27.56 8.74
CA HIS A 183 2.86 28.79 7.96
C HIS A 183 3.63 28.55 6.66
N TYR A 184 4.38 27.44 6.54
CA TYR A 184 5.07 27.11 5.27
C TYR A 184 4.12 26.73 4.14
N PHE A 185 2.89 26.33 4.46
CA PHE A 185 1.89 26.03 3.43
C PHE A 185 1.42 27.26 2.67
N ASP A 186 1.56 28.46 3.23
CA ASP A 186 1.20 29.71 2.59
C ASP A 186 2.29 30.21 1.66
N SER A 187 3.54 29.91 1.97
CA SER A 187 4.72 30.46 1.27
C SER A 187 5.35 29.48 0.27
N LEU A 188 5.24 28.18 0.51
CA LEU A 188 5.85 27.13 -0.30
C LEU A 188 4.79 26.20 -0.90
N GLY A 189 5.01 25.80 -2.14
CA GLY A 189 4.11 24.86 -2.81
C GLY A 189 4.32 23.42 -2.35
N LEU A 190 3.29 22.60 -2.46
CA LEU A 190 3.22 21.22 -2.01
C LEU A 190 3.59 20.24 -3.13
N ILE A 191 4.47 19.30 -2.81
CA ILE A 191 4.81 18.14 -3.62
C ILE A 191 4.10 16.93 -3.00
N LEU A 192 3.19 16.28 -3.74
CA LEU A 192 2.41 15.14 -3.23
C LEU A 192 2.90 13.81 -3.81
N LEU A 193 2.76 12.74 -3.02
CA LEU A 193 2.83 11.38 -3.54
C LEU A 193 1.59 11.11 -4.41
N ALA A 194 1.79 10.53 -5.59
CA ALA A 194 0.70 10.17 -6.48
C ALA A 194 -0.28 9.20 -5.78
N PRO A 195 -1.61 9.41 -5.91
CA PRO A 195 -2.61 8.65 -5.15
C PRO A 195 -2.50 7.13 -5.34
N GLU A 196 -2.17 6.68 -6.56
CA GLU A 196 -2.00 5.27 -6.91
C GLU A 196 -0.78 4.61 -6.23
N LYS A 197 0.17 5.42 -5.76
CA LYS A 197 1.38 4.93 -5.05
C LYS A 197 1.20 4.90 -3.53
N GLY A 198 0.26 5.68 -3.00
CA GLY A 198 0.04 5.77 -1.56
C GLY A 198 -1.36 6.20 -1.18
N LYS A 199 -2.40 5.49 -1.64
CA LYS A 199 -3.82 5.82 -1.47
C LYS A 199 -4.18 6.23 -0.02
N LYS A 200 -3.78 5.44 0.98
CA LYS A 200 -4.07 5.74 2.40
C LYS A 200 -3.33 6.98 2.91
N LEU A 201 -2.07 7.19 2.50
CA LEU A 201 -1.32 8.39 2.87
C LEU A 201 -1.92 9.63 2.20
N TYR A 202 -2.25 9.52 0.92
CA TYR A 202 -2.91 10.60 0.17
C TYR A 202 -4.23 11.04 0.83
N GLN A 203 -5.10 10.08 1.17
CA GLN A 203 -6.36 10.37 1.86
C GLN A 203 -6.15 11.05 3.22
N GLN A 204 -5.15 10.60 3.98
CA GLN A 204 -4.82 11.19 5.27
C GLN A 204 -4.28 12.62 5.14
N ILE A 205 -3.41 12.87 4.14
CA ILE A 205 -2.92 14.22 3.84
C ILE A 205 -4.08 15.15 3.50
N HIS A 206 -5.00 14.71 2.65
CA HIS A 206 -6.19 15.50 2.32
C HIS A 206 -7.06 15.80 3.55
N ALA A 207 -7.31 14.81 4.41
CA ALA A 207 -8.07 15.00 5.64
C ALA A 207 -7.37 16.00 6.58
N PHE A 208 -6.04 15.92 6.71
CA PHE A 208 -5.24 16.87 7.46
C PHE A 208 -5.36 18.30 6.90
N LEU A 209 -5.17 18.47 5.59
CA LEU A 209 -5.28 19.79 4.94
C LEU A 209 -6.68 20.40 5.11
N GLN A 210 -7.72 19.63 4.94
CA GLN A 210 -9.12 20.07 5.15
C GLN A 210 -9.37 20.49 6.60
N GLN A 211 -8.92 19.68 7.58
CA GLN A 211 -9.07 19.96 9.00
C GLN A 211 -8.45 21.31 9.41
N HIS A 212 -7.27 21.59 8.85
CA HIS A 212 -6.53 22.82 9.14
C HIS A 212 -6.86 23.98 8.18
N LYS A 213 -7.84 23.78 7.27
CA LYS A 213 -8.26 24.77 6.26
C LYS A 213 -7.09 25.26 5.38
N LEU A 214 -6.14 24.36 5.11
CA LEU A 214 -4.97 24.65 4.29
C LEU A 214 -5.27 24.33 2.82
N ALA A 215 -4.91 25.26 1.94
CA ALA A 215 -5.07 25.11 0.49
C ALA A 215 -3.75 25.39 -0.25
N PRO A 216 -2.68 24.62 0.03
CA PRO A 216 -1.38 24.88 -0.58
C PRO A 216 -1.44 24.71 -2.09
N ARG A 217 -0.66 25.51 -2.82
CA ARG A 217 -0.49 25.34 -4.25
C ARG A 217 0.19 24.00 -4.53
N LEU A 218 -0.49 23.10 -5.27
CA LEU A 218 0.12 21.88 -5.74
C LEU A 218 1.14 22.20 -6.84
N LEU A 219 2.40 21.80 -6.64
CA LEU A 219 3.48 22.00 -7.62
C LEU A 219 3.57 20.81 -8.57
N GLN A 220 3.66 19.60 -8.01
CA GLN A 220 3.74 18.37 -8.79
C GLN A 220 3.44 17.13 -7.94
N GLN A 221 3.27 16.00 -8.61
CA GLN A 221 3.17 14.69 -7.99
C GLN A 221 4.46 13.88 -8.24
N SER A 222 4.89 13.12 -7.23
CA SER A 222 6.00 12.18 -7.30
C SER A 222 5.50 10.74 -7.31
N GLN A 223 6.30 9.82 -7.83
CA GLN A 223 5.95 8.39 -7.88
C GLN A 223 6.35 7.63 -6.62
N ASP A 224 7.22 8.21 -5.79
CA ASP A 224 7.72 7.64 -4.54
C ASP A 224 8.17 8.74 -3.57
N ILE A 225 8.36 8.37 -2.30
CA ILE A 225 8.77 9.29 -1.22
C ILE A 225 10.22 9.73 -1.40
N GLN A 226 11.08 8.90 -1.96
CA GLN A 226 12.49 9.24 -2.16
C GLN A 226 12.64 10.37 -3.17
N THR A 227 11.94 10.29 -4.31
CA THR A 227 11.85 11.38 -5.29
C THR A 227 11.25 12.64 -4.67
N GLN A 228 10.21 12.50 -3.85
CA GLN A 228 9.59 13.61 -3.13
C GLN A 228 10.61 14.35 -2.25
N LEU A 229 11.38 13.60 -1.45
CA LEU A 229 12.43 14.16 -0.59
C LEU A 229 13.58 14.79 -1.39
N ALA A 230 13.96 14.22 -2.53
CA ALA A 230 14.98 14.82 -3.42
C ALA A 230 14.54 16.17 -3.97
N LEU A 231 13.27 16.33 -4.36
CA LEU A 231 12.71 17.60 -4.82
C LEU A 231 12.66 18.64 -3.69
N VAL A 232 12.30 18.21 -2.48
CA VAL A 232 12.34 19.05 -1.27
C VAL A 232 13.79 19.50 -0.99
N ALA A 233 14.77 18.59 -1.03
CA ALA A 233 16.18 18.89 -0.84
C ALA A 233 16.73 19.92 -1.84
N ALA A 234 16.16 19.95 -3.05
CA ALA A 234 16.46 20.95 -4.07
C ALA A 234 15.77 22.31 -3.83
N GLY A 235 14.97 22.45 -2.77
CA GLY A 235 14.25 23.68 -2.44
C GLY A 235 13.02 23.95 -3.29
N LEU A 236 12.51 22.96 -4.04
CA LEU A 236 11.41 23.15 -5.00
C LEU A 236 10.04 23.26 -4.31
N GLY A 237 9.94 22.91 -3.04
CA GLY A 237 8.68 22.97 -2.28
C GLY A 237 8.76 22.20 -0.96
N ILE A 238 7.60 21.95 -0.37
CA ILE A 238 7.42 21.13 0.83
C ILE A 238 6.71 19.82 0.51
N ALA A 239 6.85 18.83 1.40
CA ALA A 239 6.12 17.57 1.25
C ALA A 239 5.58 17.09 2.59
N LEU A 240 4.47 16.34 2.55
CA LEU A 240 3.92 15.63 3.70
C LEU A 240 4.30 14.15 3.61
N VAL A 241 5.09 13.69 4.57
CA VAL A 241 5.70 12.36 4.56
C VAL A 241 5.54 11.68 5.93
N PRO A 242 5.61 10.33 6.02
CA PRO A 242 5.68 9.64 7.31
C PRO A 242 7.01 9.93 8.01
N LYS A 243 7.04 9.89 9.34
CA LYS A 243 8.26 10.07 10.17
C LYS A 243 9.37 9.09 9.76
N SER A 244 9.00 7.89 9.35
CA SER A 244 9.94 6.87 8.83
C SER A 244 10.74 7.36 7.60
N ALA A 245 10.30 8.40 6.90
CA ALA A 245 11.06 9.04 5.82
C ALA A 245 12.43 9.56 6.28
N GLN A 246 12.63 9.77 7.60
CA GLN A 246 13.93 10.09 8.18
C GLN A 246 15.03 9.04 7.92
N LEU A 247 14.64 7.80 7.60
CA LEU A 247 15.57 6.70 7.29
C LEU A 247 16.19 6.81 5.90
N ILE A 248 15.54 7.54 5.00
CA ILE A 248 15.93 7.66 3.60
C ILE A 248 16.19 9.12 3.15
N CYS A 249 15.99 10.11 4.05
CA CYS A 249 16.24 11.51 3.71
C CYS A 249 17.70 11.92 3.95
N ASP A 250 18.16 12.86 3.14
CA ASP A 250 19.40 13.58 3.38
C ASP A 250 19.19 14.59 4.53
N LYS A 251 19.63 14.22 5.75
CA LYS A 251 19.45 15.02 6.97
C LYS A 251 20.17 16.36 6.97
N GLN A 252 21.14 16.59 6.07
CA GLN A 252 21.81 17.88 5.91
C GLN A 252 20.96 18.86 5.11
N ARG A 253 20.19 18.34 4.14
CA ARG A 253 19.43 19.15 3.19
C ARG A 253 17.94 19.21 3.46
N VAL A 254 17.39 18.22 4.19
CA VAL A 254 15.96 18.11 4.50
C VAL A 254 15.74 18.00 5.98
N THR A 255 14.90 18.86 6.51
CA THR A 255 14.41 18.79 7.90
C THR A 255 12.99 18.30 7.91
N LEU A 256 12.70 17.35 8.80
CA LEU A 256 11.36 16.84 9.05
C LEU A 256 10.78 17.49 10.31
N LEU A 257 9.72 18.27 10.15
CA LEU A 257 9.05 18.98 11.22
C LEU A 257 7.81 18.19 11.64
N PRO A 258 7.64 17.86 12.95
CA PRO A 258 6.49 17.10 13.40
C PRO A 258 5.21 17.92 13.28
N LEU A 259 4.15 17.27 12.80
CA LEU A 259 2.81 17.83 12.78
C LEU A 259 1.99 17.26 13.93
N SER A 260 1.10 18.07 14.50
CA SER A 260 0.23 17.70 15.61
C SER A 260 -1.24 17.88 15.26
N GLY A 261 -2.12 17.25 16.04
CA GLY A 261 -3.56 17.32 15.86
C GLY A 261 -4.15 16.10 15.14
N LEU A 262 -5.39 16.24 14.69
CA LEU A 262 -6.11 15.18 14.01
C LEU A 262 -5.45 14.81 12.67
N TYR A 263 -5.54 13.54 12.31
CA TYR A 263 -4.97 12.97 11.07
C TYR A 263 -3.44 13.00 10.95
N THR A 264 -2.73 13.24 12.04
CA THR A 264 -1.26 13.24 12.01
C THR A 264 -0.63 11.93 12.45
N GLN A 265 -1.40 11.00 13.02
CA GLN A 265 -0.87 9.75 13.55
C GLN A 265 -1.67 8.55 13.07
N TRP A 266 -1.00 7.40 12.95
CA TRP A 266 -1.63 6.10 12.65
C TRP A 266 -0.80 4.95 13.19
N LYS A 267 -1.44 3.79 13.36
CA LYS A 267 -0.75 2.57 13.82
C LYS A 267 -0.20 1.80 12.63
N ILE A 268 0.99 1.24 12.79
CA ILE A 268 1.58 0.24 11.93
C ILE A 268 1.60 -1.07 12.69
N GLY A 269 1.24 -2.16 12.02
CA GLY A 269 1.18 -3.47 12.63
C GLY A 269 1.47 -4.59 11.63
N VAL A 270 1.56 -5.79 12.16
CA VAL A 270 1.52 -7.01 11.36
C VAL A 270 0.08 -7.34 11.05
N ILE A 271 -0.20 -7.66 9.79
CA ILE A 271 -1.53 -8.02 9.29
C ILE A 271 -1.48 -9.34 8.51
N TRP A 272 -2.56 -10.09 8.55
CA TRP A 272 -2.71 -11.37 7.85
C TRP A 272 -4.18 -11.64 7.51
N ASN A 273 -4.43 -12.64 6.65
CA ASN A 273 -5.77 -13.09 6.34
C ASN A 273 -6.19 -14.22 7.31
N SER A 274 -7.21 -13.98 8.15
CA SER A 274 -7.70 -14.95 9.15
C SER A 274 -8.37 -16.19 8.54
N ASN A 275 -8.81 -16.11 7.28
CA ASN A 275 -9.43 -17.23 6.57
C ASN A 275 -8.40 -18.24 6.03
N ILE A 276 -7.11 -17.90 6.05
CA ILE A 276 -6.05 -18.81 5.66
C ILE A 276 -5.67 -19.64 6.91
N LYS A 277 -6.13 -20.88 6.98
CA LYS A 277 -5.65 -21.86 7.94
C LYS A 277 -4.31 -22.38 7.46
N ASN A 278 -3.23 -21.72 7.80
CA ASN A 278 -1.91 -22.34 7.69
C ASN A 278 -1.77 -23.32 8.85
N LYS A 279 -1.60 -24.61 8.57
CA LYS A 279 -1.27 -25.64 9.57
C LYS A 279 -0.01 -25.30 10.39
N GLU A 280 0.77 -24.32 9.94
CA GLU A 280 2.02 -23.87 10.53
C GLU A 280 1.86 -22.65 11.48
N ARG A 281 0.63 -22.12 11.66
CA ARG A 281 0.34 -21.04 12.62
C ARG A 281 -0.01 -21.57 14.03
N ASP A 282 -0.25 -22.86 14.18
CA ASP A 282 -0.56 -23.49 15.45
C ASP A 282 0.70 -24.02 16.17
N LEU A 283 1.87 -23.59 15.74
CA LEU A 283 3.17 -23.72 16.41
C LEU A 283 3.57 -22.31 16.97
#